data_57582bd4904c8cb536234e6962df3700
#
_entry.id   57582bd4904c8cb536234e6962df3700
#
_cell.length_a   1.000
_cell.length_b   1.000
_cell.length_c   1.000
_cell.angle_alpha   90.00
_cell.angle_beta   90.00
_cell.angle_gamma   90.00
#
_symmetry.space_group_name_H-M   'P 1'
#
loop_
_entity.id
_entity.type
_entity.pdbx_description
1 polymer ?
#
loop_
_entity_poly.entity_id
_entity_poly.type
_entity_poly.pdbx_seq_one_letter_code
_entity_poly.pdbx_strand_id
1 'polypeptide(L)'
;MIYMDNAATTLQKPEEVKEAILYALEHMGNAGRGGTEAALDASRSIYAVREKLADFFNAESPTRIAFTANSTESLNIALKGLFQPGDHVITTVLEHNSVLRPLYWCQEQGVELTILNCDEKGNLSYEEMENAVRENTKAIVCTHASNLTGNMINLKRVGQIASKKHILFVVDASQTAGVYPIDVQKLGVDVLCFTGHKGLLGPQGTGGLYVREGVKIRPLLCGGSGVDTYNMHHPSQMPTALEAGTLNGHGIAGLGAAIDYLNRTGIDVIREKELHLMRRFYDGISQIPDVKVYGDFTAEERAPIVTFNLGDYDSSEVSDELNEVYGIATRPGAHCAPLMHKALGTVEQGAVRFSFSHYNTEEEVDFAIRAIKEL
;
A
#
# COMPACT_ATOMS: atom_id res chain seq x y z
N MET A 1 20.36 -15.29 6.90
CA MET A 1 19.36 -14.32 7.40
C MET A 1 18.02 -14.73 6.84
N ILE A 2 17.06 -15.01 7.68
CA ILE A 2 15.66 -15.27 7.33
C ILE A 2 14.92 -13.94 7.37
N TYR A 3 14.35 -13.52 6.25
CA TYR A 3 13.70 -12.21 6.14
C TYR A 3 12.19 -12.33 6.25
N MET A 4 11.63 -11.77 7.32
CA MET A 4 10.20 -11.81 7.68
C MET A 4 9.59 -10.41 7.86
N ASP A 5 10.15 -9.36 7.21
CA ASP A 5 9.62 -7.99 7.23
C ASP A 5 9.14 -7.51 5.84
N ASN A 6 8.47 -8.39 5.08
CA ASN A 6 8.03 -8.11 3.71
C ASN A 6 6.93 -7.01 3.64
N ALA A 7 6.17 -6.78 4.71
CA ALA A 7 5.20 -5.68 4.79
C ALA A 7 5.85 -4.29 4.88
N ALA A 8 7.14 -4.20 5.24
CA ALA A 8 7.92 -2.95 5.11
C ALA A 8 8.43 -2.78 3.67
N THR A 9 9.08 -3.80 3.11
CA THR A 9 9.51 -3.92 1.71
C THR A 9 9.80 -5.38 1.41
N THR A 10 9.50 -5.89 0.22
CA THR A 10 9.99 -7.21 -0.18
C THR A 10 11.49 -7.14 -0.46
N LEU A 11 12.27 -8.03 0.16
CA LEU A 11 13.73 -8.05 -0.04
C LEU A 11 14.09 -8.68 -1.39
N GLN A 12 13.55 -9.87 -1.66
CA GLN A 12 13.75 -10.55 -2.92
C GLN A 12 12.87 -9.95 -4.02
N LYS A 13 13.47 -9.79 -5.21
CA LYS A 13 12.79 -9.33 -6.42
C LYS A 13 12.99 -10.38 -7.51
N PRO A 14 12.00 -10.55 -8.42
CA PRO A 14 12.18 -11.37 -9.60
C PRO A 14 13.45 -10.94 -10.39
N GLU A 15 14.13 -11.87 -11.03
CA GLU A 15 15.34 -11.56 -11.79
C GLU A 15 15.06 -10.59 -12.93
N GLU A 16 13.91 -10.73 -13.57
CA GLU A 16 13.44 -9.85 -14.66
C GLU A 16 13.35 -8.38 -14.24
N VAL A 17 13.11 -8.11 -12.96
CA VAL A 17 13.08 -6.73 -12.41
C VAL A 17 14.48 -6.13 -12.46
N LYS A 18 15.50 -6.90 -12.06
CA LYS A 18 16.90 -6.46 -12.07
C LYS A 18 17.38 -6.22 -13.49
N GLU A 19 17.09 -7.17 -14.38
CA GLU A 19 17.45 -7.09 -15.80
C GLU A 19 16.81 -5.87 -16.47
N ALA A 20 15.52 -5.61 -16.21
CA ALA A 20 14.81 -4.45 -16.76
C ALA A 20 15.39 -3.11 -16.27
N ILE A 21 15.81 -3.02 -15.00
CA ILE A 21 16.45 -1.81 -14.46
C ILE A 21 17.82 -1.60 -15.12
N LEU A 22 18.63 -2.63 -15.23
CA LEU A 22 19.97 -2.55 -15.86
C LEU A 22 19.83 -2.14 -17.33
N TYR A 23 18.94 -2.79 -18.07
CA TYR A 23 18.66 -2.41 -19.46
C TYR A 23 18.23 -0.95 -19.58
N ALA A 24 17.34 -0.49 -18.73
CA ALA A 24 16.87 0.88 -18.75
C ALA A 24 17.97 1.90 -18.44
N LEU A 25 18.87 1.59 -17.50
CA LEU A 25 20.05 2.43 -17.18
C LEU A 25 20.99 2.61 -18.38
N GLU A 26 21.13 1.60 -19.22
CA GLU A 26 22.04 1.60 -20.37
C GLU A 26 21.40 2.24 -21.62
N HIS A 27 20.07 2.17 -21.79
CA HIS A 27 19.41 2.48 -23.06
C HIS A 27 18.38 3.58 -23.00
N MET A 28 17.78 3.90 -21.82
CA MET A 28 16.71 4.89 -21.75
C MET A 28 17.23 6.31 -21.57
N GLY A 29 16.82 7.20 -22.49
CA GLY A 29 17.03 8.64 -22.38
C GLY A 29 15.94 9.32 -21.53
N ASN A 30 15.89 10.67 -21.61
CA ASN A 30 14.87 11.45 -20.90
C ASN A 30 13.52 11.38 -21.65
N ALA A 31 12.54 10.75 -21.09
CA ALA A 31 11.21 10.66 -21.65
C ALA A 31 10.56 12.05 -21.80
N GLY A 32 9.87 12.27 -22.92
CA GLY A 32 9.11 13.51 -23.19
C GLY A 32 9.97 14.72 -23.57
N ARG A 33 11.29 14.59 -23.73
CA ARG A 33 12.19 15.70 -24.07
C ARG A 33 13.14 15.35 -25.20
N GLY A 34 12.61 15.24 -26.44
CA GLY A 34 13.45 15.11 -27.63
C GLY A 34 12.97 14.05 -28.61
N GLY A 35 13.44 14.18 -29.87
CA GLY A 35 13.16 13.27 -30.96
C GLY A 35 14.23 12.18 -31.13
N THR A 36 15.09 11.97 -30.14
CA THR A 36 16.09 10.89 -30.18
C THR A 36 15.43 9.55 -29.93
N GLU A 37 15.97 8.48 -30.53
CA GLU A 37 15.46 7.12 -30.34
C GLU A 37 15.41 6.73 -28.85
N ALA A 38 16.45 7.02 -28.08
CA ALA A 38 16.49 6.76 -26.65
C ALA A 38 15.40 7.50 -25.84
N ALA A 39 15.02 8.73 -26.23
CA ALA A 39 13.95 9.47 -25.59
C ALA A 39 12.57 8.92 -25.95
N LEU A 40 12.39 8.49 -27.19
CA LEU A 40 11.17 7.83 -27.65
C LEU A 40 10.97 6.47 -26.99
N ASP A 41 12.03 5.69 -26.87
CA ASP A 41 11.99 4.38 -26.21
C ASP A 41 11.69 4.51 -24.71
N ALA A 42 12.26 5.51 -24.04
CA ALA A 42 11.90 5.83 -22.66
C ALA A 42 10.42 6.18 -22.52
N SER A 43 9.89 7.01 -23.42
CA SER A 43 8.48 7.40 -23.39
C SER A 43 7.55 6.21 -23.64
N ARG A 44 7.90 5.34 -24.62
CA ARG A 44 7.14 4.11 -24.92
C ARG A 44 7.18 3.12 -23.76
N SER A 45 8.34 2.94 -23.16
CA SER A 45 8.52 2.04 -22.02
C SER A 45 7.67 2.48 -20.81
N ILE A 46 7.72 3.77 -20.44
CA ILE A 46 6.90 4.31 -19.37
C ILE A 46 5.39 4.16 -19.68
N TYR A 47 4.99 4.42 -20.92
CA TYR A 47 3.59 4.28 -21.31
C TYR A 47 3.12 2.82 -21.29
N ALA A 48 3.94 1.88 -21.75
CA ALA A 48 3.66 0.44 -21.68
C ALA A 48 3.46 -0.06 -20.24
N VAL A 49 4.28 0.44 -19.29
CA VAL A 49 4.09 0.11 -17.87
C VAL A 49 2.78 0.68 -17.33
N ARG A 50 2.39 1.87 -17.80
CA ARG A 50 1.11 2.49 -17.45
C ARG A 50 -0.08 1.66 -17.97
N GLU A 51 0.02 1.12 -19.19
CA GLU A 51 -0.95 0.18 -19.75
C GLU A 51 -1.06 -1.09 -18.88
N LYS A 52 0.07 -1.70 -18.54
CA LYS A 52 0.10 -2.89 -17.66
C LYS A 52 -0.57 -2.64 -16.31
N LEU A 53 -0.33 -1.50 -15.68
CA LEU A 53 -0.96 -1.14 -14.40
C LEU A 53 -2.46 -0.86 -14.57
N ALA A 54 -2.87 -0.23 -15.69
CA ALA A 54 -4.28 -0.01 -15.97
C ALA A 54 -5.03 -1.35 -16.13
N ASP A 55 -4.46 -2.29 -16.88
CA ASP A 55 -5.00 -3.64 -17.02
C ASP A 55 -5.01 -4.38 -15.68
N PHE A 56 -3.93 -4.29 -14.90
CA PHE A 56 -3.78 -4.95 -13.61
C PHE A 56 -4.82 -4.52 -12.58
N PHE A 57 -5.22 -3.25 -12.58
CA PHE A 57 -6.25 -2.71 -11.70
C PHE A 57 -7.62 -2.56 -12.36
N ASN A 58 -7.76 -2.96 -13.62
CA ASN A 58 -8.95 -2.75 -14.45
C ASN A 58 -9.40 -1.27 -14.49
N ALA A 59 -8.42 -0.36 -14.72
CA ALA A 59 -8.69 1.05 -14.93
C ALA A 59 -9.28 1.30 -16.34
N GLU A 60 -10.07 2.37 -16.50
CA GLU A 60 -10.75 2.68 -17.78
C GLU A 60 -9.77 3.05 -18.90
N SER A 61 -8.60 3.57 -18.55
CA SER A 61 -7.57 4.00 -19.47
C SER A 61 -6.21 4.07 -18.79
N PRO A 62 -5.10 3.81 -19.51
CA PRO A 62 -3.75 4.04 -19.01
C PRO A 62 -3.52 5.46 -18.50
N THR A 63 -4.18 6.45 -19.10
CA THR A 63 -4.06 7.86 -18.71
C THR A 63 -4.64 8.13 -17.31
N ARG A 64 -5.36 7.19 -16.72
CA ARG A 64 -5.87 7.30 -15.33
C ARG A 64 -4.85 6.91 -14.27
N ILE A 65 -3.72 6.34 -14.65
CA ILE A 65 -2.61 6.01 -13.76
C ILE A 65 -1.57 7.14 -13.77
N ALA A 66 -1.20 7.69 -12.63
CA ALA A 66 -0.06 8.59 -12.47
C ALA A 66 1.02 7.93 -11.62
N PHE A 67 2.29 8.07 -12.02
CA PHE A 67 3.43 7.55 -11.29
C PHE A 67 3.86 8.49 -10.18
N THR A 68 4.33 7.90 -9.08
CA THR A 68 4.91 8.59 -7.93
C THR A 68 6.12 7.81 -7.42
N ALA A 69 6.87 8.39 -6.50
CA ALA A 69 7.99 7.68 -5.88
C ALA A 69 7.54 6.59 -4.89
N ASN A 70 6.33 6.69 -4.33
CA ASN A 70 5.79 5.74 -3.36
C ASN A 70 4.34 6.08 -3.01
N SER A 71 3.67 5.20 -2.25
CA SER A 71 2.29 5.41 -1.80
C SER A 71 2.11 6.66 -0.91
N THR A 72 3.12 7.05 -0.13
CA THR A 72 3.04 8.27 0.69
C THR A 72 2.88 9.52 -0.17
N GLU A 73 3.61 9.61 -1.29
CA GLU A 73 3.46 10.68 -2.26
C GLU A 73 2.08 10.62 -2.93
N SER A 74 1.65 9.43 -3.38
CA SER A 74 0.32 9.22 -3.95
C SER A 74 -0.80 9.72 -3.03
N LEU A 75 -0.74 9.34 -1.75
CA LEU A 75 -1.71 9.74 -0.73
C LEU A 75 -1.67 11.25 -0.45
N ASN A 76 -0.49 11.87 -0.42
CA ASN A 76 -0.39 13.33 -0.30
C ASN A 76 -1.01 14.05 -1.50
N ILE A 77 -0.74 13.58 -2.73
CA ILE A 77 -1.34 14.12 -3.96
C ILE A 77 -2.87 13.99 -3.87
N ALA A 78 -3.36 12.79 -3.56
CA ALA A 78 -4.79 12.52 -3.51
C ALA A 78 -5.48 13.37 -2.42
N LEU A 79 -5.06 13.23 -1.16
CA LEU A 79 -5.79 13.79 -0.03
C LEU A 79 -5.70 15.33 0.02
N LYS A 80 -4.51 15.90 -0.23
CA LYS A 80 -4.35 17.35 -0.26
C LYS A 80 -4.95 18.00 -1.50
N GLY A 81 -5.06 17.24 -2.61
CA GLY A 81 -5.62 17.72 -3.87
C GLY A 81 -7.14 17.61 -3.97
N LEU A 82 -7.77 16.67 -3.24
CA LEU A 82 -9.21 16.42 -3.27
C LEU A 82 -10.00 17.33 -2.35
N PHE A 83 -9.49 17.59 -1.14
CA PHE A 83 -10.26 18.20 -0.07
C PHE A 83 -10.03 19.71 0.06
N GLN A 84 -11.02 20.40 0.58
CA GLN A 84 -11.02 21.82 0.86
C GLN A 84 -11.73 22.12 2.20
N PRO A 85 -11.53 23.32 2.79
CA PRO A 85 -12.21 23.71 4.02
C PRO A 85 -13.73 23.50 3.93
N GLY A 86 -14.31 22.89 4.99
CA GLY A 86 -15.73 22.56 5.06
C GLY A 86 -16.10 21.17 4.52
N ASP A 87 -15.22 20.48 3.81
CA ASP A 87 -15.42 19.07 3.44
C ASP A 87 -15.31 18.18 4.70
N HIS A 88 -16.12 17.12 4.79
CA HIS A 88 -16.01 16.08 5.79
C HIS A 88 -15.45 14.80 5.16
N VAL A 89 -14.53 14.14 5.88
CA VAL A 89 -13.88 12.89 5.45
C VAL A 89 -14.01 11.84 6.56
N ILE A 90 -14.42 10.63 6.16
CA ILE A 90 -14.46 9.45 7.03
C ILE A 90 -13.20 8.63 6.78
N THR A 91 -12.52 8.24 7.86
CA THR A 91 -11.37 7.33 7.83
C THR A 91 -11.40 6.39 9.02
N THR A 92 -10.37 5.56 9.22
CA THR A 92 -10.39 4.51 10.25
C THR A 92 -9.16 4.52 11.14
N VAL A 93 -9.22 3.82 12.28
CA VAL A 93 -8.05 3.59 13.15
C VAL A 93 -7.03 2.61 12.55
N LEU A 94 -7.40 1.89 11.47
CA LEU A 94 -6.50 0.94 10.79
C LEU A 94 -5.45 1.62 9.91
N GLU A 95 -5.54 2.93 9.73
CA GLU A 95 -4.74 3.67 8.76
C GLU A 95 -3.27 3.76 9.15
N HIS A 96 -2.43 3.68 8.13
CA HIS A 96 -1.02 4.03 8.22
C HIS A 96 -0.83 5.57 8.35
N ASN A 97 0.28 6.01 8.93
CA ASN A 97 0.64 7.44 9.01
C ASN A 97 0.64 8.16 7.65
N SER A 98 0.83 7.44 6.55
CA SER A 98 0.77 8.02 5.19
C SER A 98 -0.63 8.48 4.80
N VAL A 99 -1.69 7.97 5.45
CA VAL A 99 -3.07 8.44 5.35
C VAL A 99 -3.35 9.47 6.45
N LEU A 100 -3.04 9.15 7.71
CA LEU A 100 -3.39 9.97 8.86
C LEU A 100 -2.75 11.37 8.82
N ARG A 101 -1.45 11.45 8.54
CA ARG A 101 -0.74 12.74 8.57
C ARG A 101 -1.22 13.72 7.49
N PRO A 102 -1.42 13.33 6.24
CA PRO A 102 -2.07 14.21 5.26
C PRO A 102 -3.50 14.61 5.64
N LEU A 103 -4.29 13.70 6.24
CA LEU A 103 -5.64 14.03 6.72
C LEU A 103 -5.61 15.01 7.91
N TYR A 104 -4.68 14.86 8.85
CA TYR A 104 -4.50 15.84 9.95
C TYR A 104 -4.07 17.20 9.40
N TRP A 105 -3.18 17.22 8.40
CA TRP A 105 -2.86 18.46 7.71
C TRP A 105 -4.10 19.09 7.05
N CYS A 106 -4.96 18.30 6.38
CA CYS A 106 -6.22 18.78 5.83
C CYS A 106 -7.16 19.30 6.94
N GLN A 107 -7.18 18.65 8.09
CA GLN A 107 -7.98 19.09 9.26
C GLN A 107 -7.53 20.46 9.76
N GLU A 108 -6.22 20.72 9.82
CA GLU A 108 -5.67 22.04 10.13
C GLU A 108 -6.07 23.10 9.10
N GLN A 109 -6.41 22.70 7.87
CA GLN A 109 -6.91 23.57 6.81
C GLN A 109 -8.45 23.68 6.80
N GLY A 110 -9.15 23.14 7.80
CA GLY A 110 -10.60 23.27 7.95
C GLY A 110 -11.43 22.11 7.37
N VAL A 111 -10.81 20.97 7.06
CA VAL A 111 -11.53 19.73 6.75
C VAL A 111 -11.96 19.06 8.05
N GLU A 112 -13.19 18.55 8.09
CA GLU A 112 -13.70 17.78 9.23
C GLU A 112 -13.34 16.29 9.07
N LEU A 113 -12.91 15.63 10.15
CA LEU A 113 -12.58 14.21 10.15
C LEU A 113 -13.47 13.43 11.11
N THR A 114 -13.99 12.29 10.63
CA THR A 114 -14.51 11.22 11.48
C THR A 114 -13.58 10.01 11.33
N ILE A 115 -13.00 9.57 12.46
CA ILE A 115 -12.13 8.39 12.53
C ILE A 115 -12.91 7.27 13.21
N LEU A 116 -13.24 6.22 12.46
CA LEU A 116 -14.00 5.07 12.95
C LEU A 116 -13.12 4.15 13.77
N ASN A 117 -13.60 3.72 14.92
CA ASN A 117 -12.95 2.72 15.75
C ASN A 117 -13.16 1.30 15.20
N CYS A 118 -12.37 0.37 15.71
CA CYS A 118 -12.52 -1.06 15.48
C CYS A 118 -12.88 -1.78 16.79
N ASP A 119 -13.31 -3.04 16.67
CA ASP A 119 -13.45 -3.94 17.81
C ASP A 119 -12.08 -4.43 18.34
N GLU A 120 -12.07 -5.26 19.39
CA GLU A 120 -10.86 -5.82 20.01
C GLU A 120 -10.04 -6.70 19.04
N LYS A 121 -10.65 -7.20 17.98
CA LYS A 121 -9.99 -7.99 16.92
C LYS A 121 -9.53 -7.14 15.73
N GLY A 122 -9.83 -5.84 15.74
CA GLY A 122 -9.46 -4.92 14.66
C GLY A 122 -10.46 -4.89 13.50
N ASN A 123 -11.72 -5.32 13.70
CA ASN A 123 -12.76 -5.27 12.67
C ASN A 123 -13.57 -3.98 12.75
N LEU A 124 -13.98 -3.44 11.61
CA LEU A 124 -14.79 -2.22 11.49
C LEU A 124 -16.29 -2.52 11.46
N SER A 125 -17.08 -1.61 12.02
CA SER A 125 -18.53 -1.59 11.81
C SER A 125 -18.86 -0.79 10.55
N TYR A 126 -19.34 -1.47 9.51
CA TYR A 126 -19.80 -0.81 8.27
C TYR A 126 -21.13 -0.06 8.46
N GLU A 127 -21.92 -0.42 9.46
CA GLU A 127 -23.12 0.31 9.83
C GLU A 127 -22.75 1.66 10.43
N GLU A 128 -21.77 1.70 11.34
CA GLU A 128 -21.23 2.96 11.85
C GLU A 128 -20.63 3.82 10.75
N MET A 129 -19.94 3.22 9.78
CA MET A 129 -19.40 3.93 8.62
C MET A 129 -20.50 4.58 7.79
N GLU A 130 -21.59 3.86 7.50
CA GLU A 130 -22.73 4.42 6.75
C GLU A 130 -23.43 5.53 7.54
N ASN A 131 -23.60 5.36 8.86
CA ASN A 131 -24.23 6.34 9.74
C ASN A 131 -23.35 7.59 9.97
N ALA A 132 -22.04 7.49 9.82
CA ALA A 132 -21.11 8.62 9.92
C ALA A 132 -21.20 9.59 8.73
N VAL A 133 -21.87 9.21 7.63
CA VAL A 133 -22.01 10.06 6.45
C VAL A 133 -22.92 11.24 6.75
N ARG A 134 -22.42 12.46 6.48
CA ARG A 134 -23.11 13.75 6.67
C ARG A 134 -23.36 14.41 5.31
N GLU A 135 -24.11 15.49 5.30
CA GLU A 135 -24.40 16.27 4.09
C GLU A 135 -23.12 16.80 3.41
N ASN A 136 -22.14 17.24 4.22
CA ASN A 136 -20.83 17.72 3.74
C ASN A 136 -19.76 16.62 3.58
N THR A 137 -20.12 15.33 3.70
CA THR A 137 -19.17 14.24 3.52
C THR A 137 -18.70 14.19 2.07
N LYS A 138 -17.40 14.33 1.87
CA LYS A 138 -16.76 14.32 0.55
C LYS A 138 -16.24 12.95 0.16
N ALA A 139 -15.69 12.19 1.13
CA ALA A 139 -15.06 10.90 0.86
C ALA A 139 -15.05 9.96 2.05
N ILE A 140 -14.92 8.65 1.75
CA ILE A 140 -14.38 7.65 2.65
C ILE A 140 -12.95 7.35 2.17
N VAL A 141 -11.99 7.42 3.09
CA VAL A 141 -10.57 7.11 2.87
C VAL A 141 -10.21 5.95 3.77
N CYS A 142 -9.77 4.82 3.21
CA CYS A 142 -9.35 3.69 4.03
C CYS A 142 -8.22 2.88 3.40
N THR A 143 -7.42 2.25 4.26
CA THR A 143 -6.49 1.20 3.83
C THR A 143 -7.26 -0.05 3.41
N HIS A 144 -6.76 -0.81 2.45
CA HIS A 144 -7.36 -2.12 2.11
C HIS A 144 -7.00 -3.18 3.16
N ALA A 145 -5.80 -3.11 3.72
CA ALA A 145 -5.39 -3.97 4.83
C ALA A 145 -4.52 -3.23 5.84
N SER A 146 -4.74 -3.49 7.12
CA SER A 146 -3.89 -2.99 8.19
C SER A 146 -2.46 -3.54 8.05
N ASN A 147 -1.49 -2.66 8.00
CA ASN A 147 -0.08 -3.03 7.98
C ASN A 147 0.44 -3.56 9.33
N LEU A 148 -0.40 -3.52 10.38
CA LEU A 148 -0.10 -4.04 11.70
C LEU A 148 -0.79 -5.38 11.92
N THR A 149 -2.12 -5.45 11.86
CA THR A 149 -2.87 -6.66 12.19
C THR A 149 -3.09 -7.61 11.01
N GLY A 150 -2.92 -7.13 9.78
CA GLY A 150 -3.27 -7.89 8.59
C GLY A 150 -4.77 -7.97 8.30
N ASN A 151 -5.62 -7.37 9.16
CA ASN A 151 -7.07 -7.32 8.92
C ASN A 151 -7.39 -6.57 7.63
N MET A 152 -8.28 -7.12 6.83
CA MET A 152 -8.72 -6.51 5.59
C MET A 152 -10.04 -5.76 5.76
N ILE A 153 -10.17 -4.66 5.03
CA ILE A 153 -11.42 -3.92 4.89
C ILE A 153 -12.16 -4.43 3.64
N ASN A 154 -13.44 -4.74 3.78
CA ASN A 154 -14.27 -5.17 2.66
C ASN A 154 -14.56 -3.98 1.72
N LEU A 155 -13.67 -3.77 0.74
CA LEU A 155 -13.77 -2.66 -0.22
C LEU A 155 -15.09 -2.67 -0.99
N LYS A 156 -15.64 -3.85 -1.30
CA LYS A 156 -16.93 -3.94 -1.99
C LYS A 156 -18.05 -3.30 -1.16
N ARG A 157 -18.05 -3.54 0.15
CA ARG A 157 -19.06 -2.96 1.06
C ARG A 157 -18.87 -1.45 1.23
N VAL A 158 -17.62 -0.99 1.34
CA VAL A 158 -17.31 0.45 1.41
C VAL A 158 -17.68 1.15 0.11
N GLY A 159 -17.34 0.58 -1.06
CA GLY A 159 -17.71 1.12 -2.37
C GLY A 159 -19.22 1.21 -2.56
N GLN A 160 -19.99 0.24 -2.05
CA GLN A 160 -21.46 0.30 -2.06
C GLN A 160 -21.99 1.46 -1.20
N ILE A 161 -21.42 1.69 -0.02
CA ILE A 161 -21.78 2.84 0.84
C ILE A 161 -21.44 4.15 0.11
N ALA A 162 -20.23 4.29 -0.41
CA ALA A 162 -19.80 5.49 -1.12
C ALA A 162 -20.68 5.80 -2.33
N SER A 163 -20.97 4.79 -3.16
CA SER A 163 -21.84 4.92 -4.32
C SER A 163 -23.27 5.33 -3.94
N LYS A 164 -23.88 4.67 -2.95
CA LYS A 164 -25.22 4.99 -2.45
C LYS A 164 -25.33 6.42 -1.91
N LYS A 165 -24.24 6.92 -1.33
CA LYS A 165 -24.19 8.26 -0.71
C LYS A 165 -23.61 9.32 -1.66
N HIS A 166 -23.22 8.96 -2.88
CA HIS A 166 -22.60 9.83 -3.89
C HIS A 166 -21.35 10.57 -3.39
N ILE A 167 -20.53 9.88 -2.62
CA ILE A 167 -19.25 10.38 -2.09
C ILE A 167 -18.07 9.62 -2.69
N LEU A 168 -16.89 10.21 -2.63
CA LEU A 168 -15.67 9.59 -3.18
C LEU A 168 -15.19 8.42 -2.32
N PHE A 169 -14.56 7.44 -2.97
CA PHE A 169 -13.92 6.31 -2.33
C PHE A 169 -12.42 6.28 -2.66
N VAL A 170 -11.58 6.52 -1.65
CA VAL A 170 -10.11 6.57 -1.76
C VAL A 170 -9.53 5.39 -0.99
N VAL A 171 -8.66 4.62 -1.64
CA VAL A 171 -8.08 3.39 -1.08
C VAL A 171 -6.56 3.48 -1.04
N ASP A 172 -5.97 3.19 0.13
CA ASP A 172 -4.56 2.84 0.27
C ASP A 172 -4.38 1.33 0.09
N ALA A 173 -3.84 0.92 -1.06
CA ALA A 173 -3.57 -0.47 -1.40
C ALA A 173 -2.13 -0.91 -1.13
N SER A 174 -1.38 -0.19 -0.29
CA SER A 174 0.05 -0.45 -0.05
C SER A 174 0.37 -1.87 0.43
N GLN A 175 -0.56 -2.54 1.11
CA GLN A 175 -0.37 -3.91 1.61
C GLN A 175 -1.01 -4.97 0.73
N THR A 176 -1.80 -4.59 -0.25
CA THR A 176 -2.63 -5.55 -0.99
C THR A 176 -2.42 -5.52 -2.50
N ALA A 177 -1.91 -4.42 -3.07
CA ALA A 177 -1.51 -4.37 -4.48
C ALA A 177 -0.43 -5.42 -4.76
N GLY A 178 -0.71 -6.34 -5.68
CA GLY A 178 0.15 -7.49 -5.99
C GLY A 178 -0.08 -8.74 -5.13
N VAL A 179 -0.91 -8.65 -4.08
CA VAL A 179 -1.29 -9.79 -3.21
C VAL A 179 -2.76 -10.17 -3.41
N TYR A 180 -3.62 -9.17 -3.54
CA TYR A 180 -5.05 -9.36 -3.81
C TYR A 180 -5.44 -8.71 -5.13
N PRO A 181 -6.36 -9.31 -5.91
CA PRO A 181 -6.90 -8.66 -7.09
C PRO A 181 -7.75 -7.45 -6.68
N ILE A 182 -7.47 -6.30 -7.31
CA ILE A 182 -8.17 -5.05 -7.07
C ILE A 182 -8.73 -4.55 -8.39
N ASP A 183 -10.04 -4.74 -8.58
CA ASP A 183 -10.77 -4.23 -9.75
C ASP A 183 -11.43 -2.90 -9.36
N VAL A 184 -10.80 -1.79 -9.76
CA VAL A 184 -11.23 -0.44 -9.34
C VAL A 184 -12.64 -0.11 -9.81
N GLN A 185 -13.05 -0.61 -10.98
CA GLN A 185 -14.39 -0.36 -11.53
C GLN A 185 -15.46 -1.15 -10.76
N LYS A 186 -15.25 -2.46 -10.54
CA LYS A 186 -16.21 -3.29 -9.77
C LYS A 186 -16.34 -2.89 -8.32
N LEU A 187 -15.25 -2.39 -7.72
CA LEU A 187 -15.23 -1.96 -6.33
C LEU A 187 -15.73 -0.52 -6.17
N GLY A 188 -15.89 0.24 -7.26
CA GLY A 188 -16.30 1.64 -7.23
C GLY A 188 -15.26 2.56 -6.60
N VAL A 189 -13.97 2.23 -6.79
CA VAL A 189 -12.86 3.03 -6.27
C VAL A 189 -12.67 4.28 -7.14
N ASP A 190 -12.63 5.44 -6.52
CA ASP A 190 -12.38 6.71 -7.22
C ASP A 190 -10.90 7.05 -7.29
N VAL A 191 -10.15 6.73 -6.24
CA VAL A 191 -8.69 6.90 -6.19
C VAL A 191 -8.07 5.69 -5.49
N LEU A 192 -7.14 5.01 -6.16
CA LEU A 192 -6.34 3.93 -5.60
C LEU A 192 -4.89 4.38 -5.49
N CYS A 193 -4.31 4.38 -4.28
CA CYS A 193 -2.89 4.67 -4.05
C CYS A 193 -2.13 3.37 -3.80
N PHE A 194 -0.95 3.21 -4.45
CA PHE A 194 -0.15 1.99 -4.33
C PHE A 194 1.35 2.28 -4.31
N THR A 195 2.13 1.32 -3.83
CA THR A 195 3.61 1.36 -3.84
C THR A 195 4.17 0.16 -4.59
N GLY A 196 5.24 0.37 -5.35
CA GLY A 196 5.83 -0.67 -6.19
C GLY A 196 6.66 -1.70 -5.43
N HIS A 197 7.24 -1.33 -4.27
CA HIS A 197 8.31 -2.11 -3.63
C HIS A 197 7.85 -3.19 -2.64
N LYS A 198 6.53 -3.34 -2.41
CA LYS A 198 5.94 -4.38 -1.56
C LYS A 198 5.40 -5.53 -2.40
N GLY A 199 4.12 -5.86 -2.28
CA GLY A 199 3.48 -6.96 -3.00
C GLY A 199 3.56 -6.86 -4.52
N LEU A 200 3.71 -5.67 -5.09
CA LEU A 200 3.99 -5.51 -6.53
C LEU A 200 5.39 -5.94 -6.95
N LEU A 201 6.31 -6.28 -6.04
CA LEU A 201 7.65 -6.82 -6.27
C LEU A 201 8.59 -5.92 -7.09
N GLY A 202 8.21 -4.67 -7.34
CA GLY A 202 9.01 -3.67 -8.03
C GLY A 202 10.09 -3.04 -7.15
N PRO A 203 10.92 -2.15 -7.69
CA PRO A 203 11.96 -1.47 -6.93
C PRO A 203 11.40 -0.39 -6.01
N GLN A 204 12.18 -0.03 -4.97
CA GLN A 204 11.93 1.19 -4.19
C GLN A 204 11.99 2.43 -5.10
N GLY A 205 11.34 3.52 -4.67
CA GLY A 205 11.24 4.73 -5.49
C GLY A 205 10.23 4.62 -6.63
N THR A 206 9.29 3.66 -6.54
CA THR A 206 8.17 3.49 -7.47
C THR A 206 6.86 3.34 -6.72
N GLY A 207 5.83 3.91 -7.30
CA GLY A 207 4.45 3.87 -6.84
C GLY A 207 3.55 4.59 -7.83
N GLY A 208 2.32 4.80 -7.47
CA GLY A 208 1.39 5.52 -8.31
C GLY A 208 0.01 5.63 -7.69
N LEU A 209 -0.84 6.33 -8.42
CA LEU A 209 -2.26 6.39 -8.11
C LEU A 209 -3.09 6.25 -9.38
N TYR A 210 -4.19 5.52 -9.24
CA TYR A 210 -5.29 5.55 -10.19
C TYR A 210 -6.27 6.65 -9.78
N VAL A 211 -6.80 7.37 -10.76
CA VAL A 211 -7.82 8.41 -10.56
C VAL A 211 -8.94 8.18 -11.57
N ARG A 212 -10.15 7.86 -11.08
CA ARG A 212 -11.33 7.63 -11.90
C ARG A 212 -11.64 8.84 -12.79
N GLU A 213 -12.14 8.59 -13.99
CA GLU A 213 -12.57 9.66 -14.89
C GLU A 213 -13.60 10.59 -14.22
N GLY A 214 -13.43 11.90 -14.43
CA GLY A 214 -14.26 12.94 -13.81
C GLY A 214 -13.81 13.38 -12.41
N VAL A 215 -12.97 12.61 -11.71
CA VAL A 215 -12.38 13.04 -10.43
C VAL A 215 -11.24 14.03 -10.70
N LYS A 216 -11.30 15.20 -10.05
CA LYS A 216 -10.31 16.26 -10.20
C LYS A 216 -9.48 16.37 -8.94
N ILE A 217 -8.17 16.25 -9.09
CA ILE A 217 -7.18 16.39 -8.01
C ILE A 217 -6.32 17.61 -8.35
N ARG A 218 -6.18 18.54 -7.40
CA ARG A 218 -5.24 19.66 -7.55
C ARG A 218 -3.82 19.10 -7.46
N PRO A 219 -2.90 19.52 -8.37
CA PRO A 219 -1.54 19.02 -8.32
C PRO A 219 -0.86 19.45 -6.99
N LEU A 220 -0.11 18.52 -6.39
CA LEU A 220 0.74 18.81 -5.22
C LEU A 220 2.01 19.54 -5.66
N LEU A 221 2.57 19.14 -6.80
CA LEU A 221 3.78 19.70 -7.40
C LEU A 221 3.44 20.31 -8.77
N CYS A 222 4.02 21.48 -9.04
CA CYS A 222 3.94 22.13 -10.33
C CYS A 222 5.35 22.35 -10.86
N GLY A 223 5.57 22.11 -12.17
CA GLY A 223 6.91 22.28 -12.73
C GLY A 223 7.03 21.79 -14.16
N GLY A 224 8.22 21.35 -14.53
CA GLY A 224 8.47 20.83 -15.87
C GLY A 224 7.66 19.58 -16.17
N SER A 225 6.86 19.61 -17.23
CA SER A 225 6.01 18.51 -17.67
C SER A 225 6.40 17.94 -19.04
N GLY A 226 7.27 18.66 -19.77
CA GLY A 226 7.62 18.32 -21.15
C GLY A 226 6.59 18.79 -22.19
N VAL A 227 5.43 19.33 -21.76
CA VAL A 227 4.36 19.83 -22.62
C VAL A 227 3.95 21.24 -22.18
N ASP A 228 3.25 21.97 -23.07
CA ASP A 228 2.69 23.31 -22.80
C ASP A 228 3.68 24.32 -22.21
N THR A 229 4.94 24.33 -22.71
CA THR A 229 6.07 25.08 -22.13
C THR A 229 5.78 26.57 -21.94
N TYR A 230 4.98 27.19 -22.80
CA TYR A 230 4.65 28.62 -22.74
C TYR A 230 3.42 28.94 -21.88
N ASN A 231 2.73 27.92 -21.35
CA ASN A 231 1.62 28.11 -20.44
C ASN A 231 2.15 28.42 -19.03
N MET A 232 1.63 29.45 -18.39
CA MET A 232 1.99 29.82 -17.02
C MET A 232 1.44 28.83 -15.99
N HIS A 233 0.42 28.06 -16.33
CA HIS A 233 -0.22 27.08 -15.48
C HIS A 233 0.29 25.67 -15.78
N HIS A 234 0.38 24.85 -14.74
CA HIS A 234 0.69 23.43 -14.88
C HIS A 234 -0.41 22.73 -15.69
N PRO A 235 -0.08 21.76 -16.56
CA PRO A 235 -1.08 21.01 -17.32
C PRO A 235 -2.16 20.39 -16.43
N SER A 236 -3.42 20.45 -16.87
CA SER A 236 -4.57 19.93 -16.14
C SER A 236 -5.02 18.52 -16.56
N GLN A 237 -4.41 17.99 -17.62
CA GLN A 237 -4.77 16.69 -18.17
C GLN A 237 -3.98 15.57 -17.50
N MET A 238 -4.68 14.51 -17.11
CA MET A 238 -4.06 13.27 -16.62
C MET A 238 -3.26 12.57 -17.74
N PRO A 239 -2.18 11.90 -17.40
CA PRO A 239 -1.54 11.80 -16.08
C PRO A 239 -0.64 12.99 -15.73
N THR A 240 -0.31 13.86 -16.71
CA THR A 240 0.65 14.96 -16.59
C THR A 240 0.29 15.94 -15.46
N ALA A 241 -0.99 16.12 -15.20
CA ALA A 241 -1.47 16.95 -14.08
C ALA A 241 -0.88 16.57 -12.72
N LEU A 242 -0.55 15.30 -12.53
CA LEU A 242 -0.05 14.76 -11.25
C LEU A 242 1.41 14.28 -11.33
N GLU A 243 2.07 14.47 -12.49
CA GLU A 243 3.44 14.06 -12.76
C GLU A 243 4.30 15.27 -13.11
N ALA A 244 4.93 15.90 -12.13
CA ALA A 244 5.84 17.01 -12.34
C ALA A 244 7.29 16.54 -12.28
N GLY A 245 8.12 17.00 -13.23
CA GLY A 245 9.54 16.65 -13.29
C GLY A 245 9.83 15.40 -14.13
N THR A 246 11.08 14.97 -14.12
CA THR A 246 11.51 13.74 -14.81
C THR A 246 11.14 12.53 -13.97
N LEU A 247 10.35 11.62 -14.55
CA LEU A 247 9.94 10.38 -13.89
C LEU A 247 11.12 9.44 -13.66
N ASN A 248 11.01 8.57 -12.66
CA ASN A 248 11.96 7.48 -12.40
C ASN A 248 11.79 6.37 -13.47
N GLY A 249 12.21 6.64 -14.71
CA GLY A 249 12.02 5.73 -15.85
C GLY A 249 12.64 4.36 -15.62
N HIS A 250 13.82 4.29 -15.00
CA HIS A 250 14.52 3.04 -14.71
C HIS A 250 13.75 2.20 -13.69
N GLY A 251 13.27 2.81 -12.60
CA GLY A 251 12.43 2.13 -11.62
C GLY A 251 11.09 1.70 -12.19
N ILE A 252 10.47 2.53 -13.04
CA ILE A 252 9.21 2.23 -13.72
C ILE A 252 9.38 1.02 -14.66
N ALA A 253 10.49 0.91 -15.41
CA ALA A 253 10.79 -0.26 -16.21
C ALA A 253 10.85 -1.54 -15.36
N GLY A 254 11.55 -1.47 -14.22
CA GLY A 254 11.58 -2.58 -13.25
C GLY A 254 10.19 -2.94 -12.69
N LEU A 255 9.35 -1.93 -12.39
CA LEU A 255 7.96 -2.15 -11.97
C LEU A 255 7.15 -2.85 -13.07
N GLY A 256 7.35 -2.49 -14.34
CA GLY A 256 6.71 -3.14 -15.47
C GLY A 256 7.06 -4.62 -15.59
N ALA A 257 8.33 -4.97 -15.39
CA ALA A 257 8.79 -6.37 -15.37
C ALA A 257 8.20 -7.13 -14.15
N ALA A 258 8.04 -6.47 -13.02
CA ALA A 258 7.40 -7.05 -11.84
C ALA A 258 5.91 -7.38 -12.10
N ILE A 259 5.18 -6.51 -12.79
CA ILE A 259 3.78 -6.77 -13.17
C ILE A 259 3.69 -7.96 -14.14
N ASP A 260 4.62 -8.07 -15.11
CA ASP A 260 4.69 -9.23 -16.00
C ASP A 260 4.93 -10.54 -15.23
N TYR A 261 5.82 -10.50 -14.23
CA TYR A 261 6.06 -11.63 -13.34
C TYR A 261 4.79 -12.04 -12.56
N LEU A 262 4.10 -11.07 -11.97
CA LEU A 262 2.85 -11.31 -11.22
C LEU A 262 1.77 -11.91 -12.11
N ASN A 263 1.59 -11.38 -13.32
CA ASN A 263 0.62 -11.89 -14.28
C ASN A 263 0.94 -13.32 -14.75
N ARG A 264 2.22 -13.63 -14.96
CA ARG A 264 2.67 -14.96 -15.38
C ARG A 264 2.57 -15.99 -14.27
N THR A 265 2.94 -15.62 -13.04
CA THR A 265 2.94 -16.51 -11.87
C THR A 265 1.51 -16.72 -11.34
N GLY A 266 0.69 -15.69 -11.42
CA GLY A 266 -0.65 -15.65 -10.87
C GLY A 266 -0.66 -15.11 -9.44
N ILE A 267 -1.40 -14.03 -9.20
CA ILE A 267 -1.54 -13.42 -7.87
C ILE A 267 -2.13 -14.41 -6.87
N ASP A 268 -3.10 -15.23 -7.30
CA ASP A 268 -3.75 -16.21 -6.43
C ASP A 268 -2.75 -17.27 -5.93
N VAL A 269 -1.85 -17.75 -6.80
CA VAL A 269 -0.79 -18.70 -6.42
C VAL A 269 0.16 -18.10 -5.39
N ILE A 270 0.56 -16.83 -5.61
CA ILE A 270 1.43 -16.10 -4.67
C ILE A 270 0.73 -15.94 -3.33
N ARG A 271 -0.50 -15.45 -3.34
CA ARG A 271 -1.31 -15.22 -2.13
C ARG A 271 -1.55 -16.50 -1.35
N GLU A 272 -1.94 -17.59 -2.01
CA GLU A 272 -2.17 -18.89 -1.37
C GLU A 272 -0.93 -19.37 -0.60
N LYS A 273 0.26 -19.25 -1.22
CA LYS A 273 1.51 -19.59 -0.55
C LYS A 273 1.80 -18.68 0.65
N GLU A 274 1.65 -17.37 0.48
CA GLU A 274 1.89 -16.40 1.56
C GLU A 274 0.92 -16.61 2.74
N LEU A 275 -0.36 -16.86 2.45
CA LEU A 275 -1.36 -17.16 3.47
C LEU A 275 -1.11 -18.51 4.16
N HIS A 276 -0.67 -19.52 3.43
CA HIS A 276 -0.29 -20.81 4.00
C HIS A 276 0.86 -20.66 5.01
N LEU A 277 1.92 -19.93 4.64
CA LEU A 277 3.06 -19.66 5.53
C LEU A 277 2.63 -18.84 6.76
N MET A 278 1.80 -17.84 6.56
CA MET A 278 1.25 -17.03 7.64
C MET A 278 0.41 -17.86 8.61
N ARG A 279 -0.47 -18.74 8.10
CA ARG A 279 -1.30 -19.63 8.94
C ARG A 279 -0.45 -20.60 9.73
N ARG A 280 0.53 -21.25 9.06
CA ARG A 280 1.49 -22.14 9.73
C ARG A 280 2.20 -21.44 10.89
N PHE A 281 2.66 -20.22 10.67
CA PHE A 281 3.32 -19.44 11.72
C PHE A 281 2.35 -19.11 12.86
N TYR A 282 1.16 -18.59 12.55
CA TYR A 282 0.13 -18.28 13.53
C TYR A 282 -0.23 -19.49 14.39
N ASP A 283 -0.52 -20.64 13.77
CA ASP A 283 -0.88 -21.88 14.46
C ASP A 283 0.24 -22.34 15.40
N GLY A 284 1.49 -22.16 14.98
CA GLY A 284 2.65 -22.53 15.79
C GLY A 284 2.88 -21.64 16.99
N ILE A 285 2.77 -20.30 16.83
CA ILE A 285 3.05 -19.37 17.94
C ILE A 285 1.86 -19.17 18.88
N SER A 286 0.63 -19.33 18.40
CA SER A 286 -0.57 -19.17 19.23
C SER A 286 -0.69 -20.21 20.34
N GLN A 287 0.12 -21.28 20.30
CA GLN A 287 0.20 -22.32 21.32
C GLN A 287 1.33 -22.05 22.36
N ILE A 288 2.14 -21.04 22.15
CA ILE A 288 3.23 -20.69 23.05
C ILE A 288 2.64 -19.90 24.23
N PRO A 289 2.92 -20.29 25.49
CA PRO A 289 2.55 -19.50 26.66
C PRO A 289 3.04 -18.05 26.53
N ASP A 290 2.27 -17.12 27.05
CA ASP A 290 2.58 -15.67 27.06
C ASP A 290 2.66 -14.99 25.68
N VAL A 291 2.43 -15.71 24.58
CA VAL A 291 2.27 -15.09 23.26
C VAL A 291 0.84 -14.56 23.09
N LYS A 292 0.72 -13.25 22.89
CA LYS A 292 -0.52 -12.57 22.56
C LYS A 292 -0.50 -12.11 21.12
N VAL A 293 -1.33 -12.72 20.26
CA VAL A 293 -1.43 -12.36 18.84
C VAL A 293 -2.56 -11.35 18.61
N TYR A 294 -2.36 -10.40 17.69
CA TYR A 294 -3.29 -9.31 17.38
C TYR A 294 -3.91 -9.48 15.99
N GLY A 295 -5.20 -9.20 15.90
CA GLY A 295 -5.98 -9.28 14.66
C GLY A 295 -6.98 -10.43 14.65
N ASP A 296 -7.85 -10.47 13.63
CA ASP A 296 -8.88 -11.52 13.47
C ASP A 296 -8.38 -12.66 12.58
N PHE A 297 -7.91 -13.74 13.17
CA PHE A 297 -7.45 -14.93 12.46
C PHE A 297 -8.59 -15.89 12.07
N THR A 298 -9.84 -15.56 12.42
CA THR A 298 -11.03 -16.29 11.95
C THR A 298 -11.52 -15.76 10.61
N ALA A 299 -11.05 -14.57 10.17
CA ALA A 299 -11.39 -14.00 8.90
C ALA A 299 -10.84 -14.86 7.74
N GLU A 300 -11.64 -15.02 6.67
CA GLU A 300 -11.26 -15.77 5.48
C GLU A 300 -10.14 -15.05 4.71
N GLU A 301 -10.24 -13.72 4.57
CA GLU A 301 -9.27 -12.90 3.88
C GLU A 301 -8.43 -12.07 4.87
N ARG A 302 -7.11 -12.13 4.71
CA ARG A 302 -6.12 -11.39 5.52
C ARG A 302 -4.89 -11.08 4.68
N ALA A 303 -4.21 -9.98 5.02
CA ALA A 303 -2.82 -9.82 4.57
C ALA A 303 -1.90 -10.86 5.26
N PRO A 304 -0.81 -11.29 4.60
CA PRO A 304 0.12 -12.31 5.14
C PRO A 304 1.01 -11.73 6.26
N ILE A 305 0.36 -11.27 7.33
CA ILE A 305 0.96 -10.58 8.47
C ILE A 305 0.51 -11.24 9.77
N VAL A 306 1.46 -11.45 10.69
CA VAL A 306 1.21 -11.85 12.08
C VAL A 306 1.94 -10.89 13.01
N THR A 307 1.21 -10.29 13.92
CA THR A 307 1.75 -9.37 14.92
C THR A 307 1.42 -9.88 16.31
N PHE A 308 2.42 -9.90 17.17
CA PHE A 308 2.28 -10.44 18.53
C PHE A 308 3.16 -9.71 19.54
N ASN A 309 2.90 -9.94 20.83
CA ASN A 309 3.80 -9.67 21.95
C ASN A 309 4.09 -10.96 22.70
N LEU A 310 5.25 -11.03 23.33
CA LEU A 310 5.69 -12.11 24.21
C LEU A 310 5.77 -11.57 25.64
N GLY A 311 4.85 -12.00 26.50
CA GLY A 311 4.76 -11.50 27.87
C GLY A 311 4.81 -9.97 27.94
N ASP A 312 5.60 -9.45 28.86
CA ASP A 312 5.80 -8.03 29.10
C ASP A 312 7.09 -7.48 28.46
N TYR A 313 7.79 -8.28 27.61
CA TYR A 313 9.01 -7.84 26.95
C TYR A 313 8.74 -6.71 25.96
N ASP A 314 9.66 -5.74 25.88
CA ASP A 314 9.62 -4.73 24.82
C ASP A 314 9.78 -5.40 23.45
N SER A 315 8.99 -4.94 22.48
CA SER A 315 9.02 -5.53 21.14
C SER A 315 10.37 -5.41 20.45
N SER A 316 11.18 -4.40 20.80
CA SER A 316 12.54 -4.23 20.25
C SER A 316 13.48 -5.29 20.83
N GLU A 317 13.39 -5.60 22.14
CA GLU A 317 14.21 -6.65 22.76
C GLU A 317 13.95 -8.00 22.11
N VAL A 318 12.68 -8.38 21.90
CA VAL A 318 12.32 -9.62 21.21
C VAL A 318 12.83 -9.66 19.78
N SER A 319 12.70 -8.55 19.03
CA SER A 319 13.16 -8.48 17.64
C SER A 319 14.69 -8.50 17.52
N ASP A 320 15.39 -7.84 18.44
CA ASP A 320 16.86 -7.83 18.49
C ASP A 320 17.41 -9.23 18.78
N GLU A 321 16.84 -9.95 19.78
CA GLU A 321 17.21 -11.33 20.09
C GLU A 321 16.96 -12.26 18.89
N LEU A 322 15.80 -12.15 18.21
CA LEU A 322 15.50 -12.92 17.01
C LEU A 322 16.52 -12.65 15.89
N ASN A 323 16.99 -11.42 15.74
CA ASN A 323 17.96 -11.06 14.73
C ASN A 323 19.39 -11.49 15.10
N GLU A 324 19.84 -11.20 16.31
CA GLU A 324 21.24 -11.41 16.73
C GLU A 324 21.56 -12.88 16.97
N VAL A 325 20.63 -13.63 17.59
CA VAL A 325 20.85 -15.04 17.95
C VAL A 325 20.39 -15.98 16.84
N TYR A 326 19.23 -15.69 16.23
CA TYR A 326 18.61 -16.62 15.27
C TYR A 326 18.73 -16.15 13.82
N GLY A 327 19.20 -14.93 13.55
CA GLY A 327 19.32 -14.39 12.20
C GLY A 327 17.98 -14.16 11.50
N ILE A 328 16.92 -13.88 12.27
CA ILE A 328 15.55 -13.65 11.78
C ILE A 328 15.27 -12.15 11.80
N ALA A 329 15.12 -11.54 10.63
CA ALA A 329 14.77 -10.13 10.49
C ALA A 329 13.25 -9.92 10.58
N THR A 330 12.82 -9.21 11.62
CA THR A 330 11.43 -8.84 11.88
C THR A 330 11.29 -7.34 12.08
N ARG A 331 10.10 -6.84 12.33
CA ARG A 331 9.90 -5.42 12.62
C ARG A 331 9.23 -5.21 13.98
N PRO A 332 9.91 -4.55 14.94
CA PRO A 332 9.33 -4.14 16.21
C PRO A 332 8.68 -2.75 16.16
N GLY A 333 8.01 -2.38 17.24
CA GLY A 333 7.60 -1.02 17.58
C GLY A 333 6.23 -0.62 17.06
N ALA A 334 6.09 0.62 16.61
CA ALA A 334 4.78 1.26 16.34
C ALA A 334 4.29 1.14 14.87
N HIS A 335 5.07 0.56 13.96
CA HIS A 335 4.70 0.23 12.55
C HIS A 335 4.07 1.38 11.74
N CYS A 336 4.23 2.64 12.15
CA CYS A 336 3.50 3.79 11.60
C CYS A 336 1.96 3.65 11.61
N ALA A 337 1.42 2.89 12.58
CA ALA A 337 -0.01 2.64 12.78
C ALA A 337 -0.48 3.12 14.18
N PRO A 338 -0.34 4.43 14.51
CA PRO A 338 -0.47 4.92 15.88
C PRO A 338 -1.86 4.71 16.47
N LEU A 339 -2.90 4.83 15.67
CA LEU A 339 -4.28 4.67 16.16
C LEU A 339 -4.61 3.20 16.40
N MET A 340 -4.06 2.29 15.58
CA MET A 340 -4.22 0.86 15.79
C MET A 340 -3.52 0.40 17.08
N HIS A 341 -2.29 0.89 17.35
CA HIS A 341 -1.61 0.63 18.62
C HIS A 341 -2.39 1.16 19.84
N LYS A 342 -3.06 2.33 19.70
CA LYS A 342 -3.96 2.84 20.76
C LYS A 342 -5.16 1.92 20.96
N ALA A 343 -5.79 1.46 19.87
CA ALA A 343 -6.95 0.57 19.95
C ALA A 343 -6.61 -0.80 20.56
N LEU A 344 -5.40 -1.32 20.30
CA LEU A 344 -4.91 -2.60 20.83
C LEU A 344 -4.27 -2.50 22.23
N GLY A 345 -4.03 -1.28 22.74
CA GLY A 345 -3.35 -1.06 24.03
C GLY A 345 -1.85 -1.37 24.02
N THR A 346 -1.20 -1.26 22.85
CA THR A 346 0.22 -1.64 22.65
C THR A 346 1.12 -0.43 22.40
N VAL A 347 0.73 0.76 22.86
CA VAL A 347 1.50 2.00 22.61
C VAL A 347 2.87 1.97 23.27
N GLU A 348 2.94 1.51 24.54
CA GLU A 348 4.17 1.51 25.34
C GLU A 348 5.08 0.34 24.94
N GLN A 349 4.54 -0.86 24.80
CA GLN A 349 5.29 -2.07 24.50
C GLN A 349 5.66 -2.21 23.02
N GLY A 350 4.93 -1.56 22.12
CA GLY A 350 5.00 -1.84 20.71
C GLY A 350 4.43 -3.22 20.38
N ALA A 351 4.86 -3.79 19.27
CA ALA A 351 4.58 -5.18 18.91
C ALA A 351 5.64 -5.72 17.94
N VAL A 352 5.82 -7.02 17.87
CA VAL A 352 6.68 -7.69 16.89
C VAL A 352 5.83 -8.14 15.72
N ARG A 353 6.19 -7.73 14.50
CA ARG A 353 5.48 -8.08 13.28
C ARG A 353 6.32 -8.99 12.39
N PHE A 354 5.74 -10.11 12.03
CA PHE A 354 6.18 -10.99 10.95
C PHE A 354 5.32 -10.77 9.71
N SER A 355 5.94 -10.77 8.55
CA SER A 355 5.22 -10.65 7.27
C SER A 355 5.91 -11.48 6.20
N PHE A 356 5.11 -12.27 5.50
CA PHE A 356 5.56 -13.34 4.63
C PHE A 356 5.55 -12.92 3.17
N SER A 357 6.43 -13.53 2.40
CA SER A 357 6.47 -13.45 0.95
C SER A 357 6.47 -14.87 0.39
N HIS A 358 6.02 -15.03 -0.85
CA HIS A 358 6.09 -16.31 -1.56
C HIS A 358 7.53 -16.84 -1.75
N TYR A 359 8.54 -16.03 -1.48
CA TYR A 359 9.94 -16.47 -1.44
C TYR A 359 10.33 -17.17 -0.14
N ASN A 360 9.58 -16.98 0.94
CA ASN A 360 9.81 -17.70 2.18
C ASN A 360 9.46 -19.19 2.07
N THR A 361 10.03 -20.01 2.95
CA THR A 361 9.83 -21.46 2.98
C THR A 361 9.18 -21.91 4.29
N GLU A 362 8.60 -23.12 4.30
CA GLU A 362 8.04 -23.71 5.51
C GLU A 362 9.12 -23.96 6.56
N GLU A 363 10.33 -24.34 6.13
CA GLU A 363 11.47 -24.57 7.04
C GLU A 363 11.90 -23.28 7.76
N GLU A 364 11.86 -22.13 7.05
CA GLU A 364 12.11 -20.82 7.66
C GLU A 364 11.04 -20.47 8.70
N VAL A 365 9.78 -20.76 8.40
CA VAL A 365 8.65 -20.54 9.32
C VAL A 365 8.77 -21.44 10.55
N ASP A 366 9.06 -22.74 10.36
CA ASP A 366 9.24 -23.68 11.47
C ASP A 366 10.43 -23.31 12.35
N PHE A 367 11.50 -22.82 11.75
CA PHE A 367 12.65 -22.33 12.49
C PHE A 367 12.28 -21.09 13.34
N ALA A 368 11.52 -20.15 12.77
CA ALA A 368 11.06 -18.97 13.48
C ALA A 368 10.13 -19.33 14.67
N ILE A 369 9.23 -20.31 14.50
CA ILE A 369 8.38 -20.80 15.60
C ILE A 369 9.23 -21.39 16.73
N ARG A 370 10.27 -22.18 16.39
CA ARG A 370 11.19 -22.72 17.41
C ARG A 370 11.95 -21.62 18.14
N ALA A 371 12.48 -20.64 17.41
CA ALA A 371 13.17 -19.49 17.99
C ALA A 371 12.31 -18.75 19.02
N ILE A 372 11.02 -18.47 18.69
CA ILE A 372 10.09 -17.81 19.62
C ILE A 372 9.79 -18.68 20.86
N LYS A 373 9.83 -20.01 20.74
CA LYS A 373 9.66 -20.93 21.90
C LYS A 373 10.84 -20.93 22.86
N GLU A 374 12.02 -20.57 22.37
CA GLU A 374 13.26 -20.56 23.13
C GLU A 374 13.53 -19.21 23.82
N LEU A 375 12.80 -18.14 23.43
CA LEU A 375 12.82 -16.83 24.09
C LEU A 375 12.05 -16.87 25.42
#